data_8166d584b0471c7842dd9fc462c2c949
#
_entry.id   8166d584b0471c7842dd9fc462c2c949
#
_cell.length_a   1.000
_cell.length_b   1.000
_cell.length_c   1.000
_cell.angle_alpha   90.00
_cell.angle_beta   90.00
_cell.angle_gamma   90.00
#
_symmetry.space_group_name_H-M   'P 1'
#
loop_
_entity.id
_entity.type
_entity.pdbx_description
1 polymer ?
#
loop_
_entity_poly.entity_id
_entity_poly.type
_entity_poly.pdbx_seq_one_letter_code
_entity_poly.pdbx_strand_id
1 'polypeptide(L)'
;LSLHDALPILSTGLVICAMVGIMTFVVSQRTKELIITAVAFMAGIVVYLMTANSYRNERFQIWLHPETHKKGFQTMQALYAIGSGGIFGKGLGQSMQKMGFIPESHNDMIFSIICEELGLFGAVCLILVFAALIWRMLLIAMNADELLGSLLVIGVITHIAMQVFVNIAVVTNTIPPTGIPLPFISYGGSSIFSTMIEM
;
A
#
# COMPACT_ATOMS: atom_id res chain seq x y z
N LEU A 1 -2.66 -22.51 -11.84
CA LEU A 1 -2.56 -21.17 -11.26
C LEU A 1 -1.21 -20.62 -11.69
N SER A 2 -1.24 -19.61 -12.55
CA SER A 2 -0.04 -18.94 -13.04
C SER A 2 0.69 -18.28 -11.85
N LEU A 3 2.00 -18.33 -11.84
CA LEU A 3 2.85 -17.72 -10.80
C LEU A 3 2.63 -16.19 -10.67
N HIS A 4 2.09 -15.57 -11.72
CA HIS A 4 1.65 -14.16 -11.74
C HIS A 4 0.45 -13.90 -10.83
N ASP A 5 -0.42 -14.89 -10.61
CA ASP A 5 -1.64 -14.75 -9.81
C ASP A 5 -1.39 -14.93 -8.30
N ALA A 6 -0.27 -15.53 -7.92
CA ALA A 6 0.04 -15.82 -6.51
C ALA A 6 0.54 -14.61 -5.70
N LEU A 7 0.98 -13.55 -6.36
CA LEU A 7 1.65 -12.40 -5.75
C LEU A 7 0.70 -11.33 -5.20
N PRO A 8 -0.34 -10.92 -5.93
CA PRO A 8 -1.38 -10.09 -5.34
C PRO A 8 -2.09 -10.82 -4.19
N ILE A 9 -2.16 -12.16 -4.22
CA ILE A 9 -2.77 -12.96 -3.15
C ILE A 9 -1.97 -12.85 -1.84
N LEU A 10 -0.63 -12.87 -1.88
CA LEU A 10 0.18 -12.78 -0.65
C LEU A 10 0.09 -11.38 -0.01
N SER A 11 0.18 -10.32 -0.81
CA SER A 11 0.08 -8.94 -0.32
C SER A 11 -1.32 -8.63 0.20
N THR A 12 -2.37 -9.08 -0.50
CA THR A 12 -3.76 -8.97 -0.06
C THR A 12 -3.99 -9.79 1.22
N GLY A 13 -3.43 -11.00 1.31
CA GLY A 13 -3.48 -11.82 2.52
C GLY A 13 -2.85 -11.12 3.72
N LEU A 14 -1.73 -10.41 3.55
CA LEU A 14 -1.08 -9.65 4.62
C LEU A 14 -1.95 -8.47 5.08
N VAL A 15 -2.60 -7.76 4.16
CA VAL A 15 -3.54 -6.68 4.49
C VAL A 15 -4.75 -7.22 5.28
N ILE A 16 -5.34 -8.35 4.86
CA ILE A 16 -6.45 -8.99 5.56
C ILE A 16 -6.01 -9.42 6.97
N CYS A 17 -4.84 -10.03 7.11
CA CYS A 17 -4.32 -10.43 8.41
C CYS A 17 -4.06 -9.23 9.33
N ALA A 18 -3.53 -8.12 8.80
CA ALA A 18 -3.35 -6.89 9.56
C ALA A 18 -4.71 -6.31 10.02
N MET A 19 -5.71 -6.32 9.12
CA MET A 19 -7.07 -5.87 9.42
C MET A 19 -7.68 -6.69 10.56
N VAL A 20 -7.68 -8.03 10.45
CA VAL A 20 -8.19 -8.93 11.49
C VAL A 20 -7.41 -8.75 12.78
N GLY A 21 -6.09 -8.59 12.73
CA GLY A 21 -5.24 -8.34 13.90
C GLY A 21 -5.60 -7.04 14.63
N ILE A 22 -5.80 -5.94 13.91
CA ILE A 22 -6.19 -4.65 14.51
C ILE A 22 -7.61 -4.73 15.07
N MET A 23 -8.56 -5.33 14.33
CA MET A 23 -9.93 -5.49 14.83
C MET A 23 -9.98 -6.35 16.11
N THR A 24 -9.25 -7.45 16.15
CA THR A 24 -9.16 -8.30 17.35
C THR A 24 -8.47 -7.59 18.50
N PHE A 25 -7.45 -6.75 18.23
CA PHE A 25 -6.79 -5.94 19.26
C PHE A 25 -7.75 -4.93 19.91
N VAL A 26 -8.61 -4.30 19.11
CA VAL A 26 -9.59 -3.31 19.62
C VAL A 26 -10.67 -3.98 20.47
N VAL A 27 -11.10 -5.19 20.12
CA VAL A 27 -12.16 -5.91 20.85
C VAL A 27 -11.64 -6.62 22.10
N SER A 28 -10.41 -7.13 22.06
CA SER A 28 -9.90 -8.00 23.09
C SER A 28 -9.37 -7.21 24.28
N GLN A 29 -9.91 -7.50 25.45
CA GLN A 29 -9.36 -7.01 26.72
C GLN A 29 -8.10 -7.77 27.16
N ARG A 30 -7.75 -8.89 26.48
CA ARG A 30 -6.61 -9.76 26.82
C ARG A 30 -5.40 -9.48 25.95
N THR A 31 -4.82 -8.31 26.10
CA THR A 31 -3.66 -7.84 25.31
C THR A 31 -2.48 -8.81 25.25
N LYS A 32 -2.26 -9.59 26.34
CA LYS A 32 -1.15 -10.58 26.40
C LYS A 32 -1.33 -11.72 25.38
N GLU A 33 -2.52 -12.28 25.26
CA GLU A 33 -2.81 -13.36 24.30
C GLU A 33 -2.69 -12.86 22.87
N LEU A 34 -3.11 -11.61 22.60
CA LEU A 34 -2.96 -10.98 21.29
C LEU A 34 -1.51 -10.73 20.92
N ILE A 35 -0.68 -10.26 21.84
CA ILE A 35 0.76 -10.07 21.58
C ILE A 35 1.40 -11.43 21.26
N ILE A 36 1.06 -12.48 22.02
CA ILE A 36 1.59 -13.84 21.78
C ILE A 36 1.17 -14.33 20.38
N THR A 37 -0.10 -14.18 20.00
CA THR A 37 -0.58 -14.60 18.69
C THR A 37 0.03 -13.77 17.56
N ALA A 38 0.21 -12.45 17.73
CA ALA A 38 0.88 -11.58 16.78
C ALA A 38 2.36 -11.97 16.59
N VAL A 39 3.08 -12.24 17.68
CA VAL A 39 4.48 -12.69 17.65
C VAL A 39 4.60 -14.06 16.98
N ALA A 40 3.72 -15.01 17.32
CA ALA A 40 3.68 -16.33 16.68
C ALA A 40 3.39 -16.24 15.18
N PHE A 41 2.48 -15.37 14.78
CA PHE A 41 2.17 -15.12 13.37
C PHE A 41 3.36 -14.49 12.62
N MET A 42 4.00 -13.47 13.22
CA MET A 42 5.22 -12.87 12.67
C MET A 42 6.35 -13.88 12.54
N ALA A 43 6.57 -14.73 13.56
CA ALA A 43 7.54 -15.81 13.48
C ALA A 43 7.22 -16.80 12.36
N GLY A 44 5.95 -17.16 12.18
CA GLY A 44 5.47 -17.99 11.07
C GLY A 44 5.75 -17.36 9.70
N ILE A 45 5.52 -16.06 9.55
CA ILE A 45 5.87 -15.31 8.33
C ILE A 45 7.39 -15.34 8.08
N VAL A 46 8.20 -15.10 9.12
CA VAL A 46 9.67 -15.12 8.99
C VAL A 46 10.16 -16.51 8.57
N VAL A 47 9.68 -17.59 9.20
CA VAL A 47 10.02 -18.97 8.83
C VAL A 47 9.57 -19.27 7.40
N TYR A 48 8.35 -18.87 7.03
CA TYR A 48 7.84 -19.02 5.67
C TYR A 48 8.67 -18.21 4.66
N LEU A 49 9.15 -17.02 5.02
CA LEU A 49 10.07 -16.23 4.20
C LEU A 49 11.45 -16.88 4.07
N MET A 50 11.94 -17.55 5.09
CA MET A 50 13.25 -18.23 5.05
C MET A 50 13.23 -19.55 4.28
N THR A 51 12.10 -20.25 4.28
CA THR A 51 11.96 -21.56 3.61
C THR A 51 11.56 -21.45 2.15
N ALA A 52 11.22 -20.29 1.66
CA ALA A 52 10.70 -20.11 0.31
C ALA A 52 11.79 -19.94 -0.75
N ASN A 53 11.58 -20.69 -1.82
CA ASN A 53 12.47 -20.92 -2.96
C ASN A 53 12.82 -19.69 -3.82
N SER A 54 13.82 -19.89 -4.65
CA SER A 54 14.44 -19.16 -5.77
C SER A 54 13.73 -17.88 -6.31
N TYR A 55 12.41 -17.89 -6.45
CA TYR A 55 11.64 -16.76 -7.01
C TYR A 55 11.54 -15.52 -6.08
N ARG A 56 11.56 -15.72 -4.75
CA ARG A 56 11.61 -14.61 -3.79
C ARG A 56 12.98 -13.96 -3.74
N ASN A 57 14.03 -14.77 -3.90
CA ASN A 57 15.39 -14.23 -4.01
C ASN A 57 15.50 -13.29 -5.21
N GLU A 58 14.85 -13.59 -6.34
CA GLU A 58 14.80 -12.70 -7.50
C GLU A 58 14.14 -11.36 -7.16
N ARG A 59 13.00 -11.34 -6.44
CA ARG A 59 12.35 -10.09 -6.02
C ARG A 59 13.13 -9.29 -4.99
N PHE A 60 13.76 -9.99 -4.04
CA PHE A 60 14.66 -9.35 -3.08
C PHE A 60 15.87 -8.74 -3.79
N GLN A 61 16.39 -9.41 -4.80
CA GLN A 61 17.47 -8.87 -5.63
C GLN A 61 17.01 -7.68 -6.48
N ILE A 62 15.82 -7.76 -7.07
CA ILE A 62 15.21 -6.63 -7.80
C ILE A 62 14.99 -5.42 -6.89
N TRP A 63 14.57 -5.65 -5.65
CA TRP A 63 14.38 -4.58 -4.67
C TRP A 63 15.68 -3.94 -4.21
N LEU A 64 16.71 -4.77 -3.94
CA LEU A 64 18.03 -4.28 -3.50
C LEU A 64 18.84 -3.65 -4.64
N HIS A 65 18.71 -4.20 -5.86
CA HIS A 65 19.47 -3.78 -7.05
C HIS A 65 18.55 -3.65 -8.26
N PRO A 66 17.60 -2.67 -8.24
CA PRO A 66 16.64 -2.51 -9.32
C PRO A 66 17.29 -2.17 -10.66
N GLU A 67 18.50 -1.59 -10.65
CA GLU A 67 19.28 -1.21 -11.84
C GLU A 67 19.81 -2.42 -12.62
N THR A 68 20.00 -3.57 -11.98
CA THR A 68 20.59 -4.75 -12.62
C THR A 68 19.58 -5.68 -13.27
N HIS A 69 18.29 -5.52 -12.95
CA HIS A 69 17.22 -6.41 -13.40
C HIS A 69 16.23 -5.69 -14.34
N LYS A 70 15.88 -6.37 -15.45
CA LYS A 70 14.85 -5.83 -16.38
C LYS A 70 13.51 -5.54 -15.70
N LYS A 71 13.13 -6.32 -14.69
CA LYS A 71 11.91 -6.12 -13.91
C LYS A 71 12.03 -4.97 -12.89
N GLY A 72 13.24 -4.52 -12.58
CA GLY A 72 13.50 -3.34 -11.74
C GLY A 72 13.28 -2.02 -12.47
N PHE A 73 13.13 -2.06 -13.80
CA PHE A 73 12.93 -0.87 -14.62
C PHE A 73 11.75 0.00 -14.15
N GLN A 74 10.63 -0.62 -13.80
CA GLN A 74 9.45 0.09 -13.30
C GLN A 74 9.75 0.85 -11.99
N THR A 75 10.44 0.22 -11.05
CA THR A 75 10.86 0.84 -9.78
C THR A 75 11.82 1.99 -10.01
N MET A 76 12.81 1.82 -10.92
CA MET A 76 13.76 2.88 -11.26
C MET A 76 13.05 4.09 -11.89
N GLN A 77 12.12 3.86 -12.81
CA GLN A 77 11.36 4.94 -13.43
C GLN A 77 10.46 5.67 -12.42
N ALA A 78 9.86 4.94 -11.45
CA ALA A 78 9.09 5.54 -10.36
C ALA A 78 9.98 6.44 -9.47
N LEU A 79 11.20 5.99 -9.13
CA LEU A 79 12.16 6.79 -8.37
C LEU A 79 12.63 8.02 -9.16
N TYR A 80 12.85 7.89 -10.47
CA TYR A 80 13.17 9.04 -11.33
C TYR A 80 12.01 10.03 -11.42
N ALA A 81 10.75 9.57 -11.49
CA ALA A 81 9.57 10.41 -11.44
C ALA A 81 9.56 11.25 -10.15
N ILE A 82 9.71 10.59 -8.98
CA ILE A 82 9.76 11.27 -7.68
C ILE A 82 10.90 12.28 -7.63
N GLY A 83 12.11 11.87 -8.02
CA GLY A 83 13.29 12.73 -7.98
C GLY A 83 13.20 13.93 -8.94
N SER A 84 12.57 13.76 -10.09
CA SER A 84 12.46 14.81 -11.10
C SER A 84 11.36 15.85 -10.80
N GLY A 85 10.41 15.54 -9.91
CA GLY A 85 9.32 16.45 -9.54
C GLY A 85 9.78 17.64 -8.67
N GLY A 86 10.86 17.50 -7.91
CA GLY A 86 11.33 18.57 -7.01
C GLY A 86 10.27 18.99 -5.99
N ILE A 87 10.27 20.27 -5.59
CA ILE A 87 9.36 20.79 -4.57
C ILE A 87 7.97 21.10 -5.16
N PHE A 88 7.90 21.72 -6.34
CA PHE A 88 6.66 22.22 -6.95
C PHE A 88 6.15 21.38 -8.13
N GLY A 89 6.88 20.35 -8.53
CA GLY A 89 6.53 19.52 -9.68
C GLY A 89 6.83 20.17 -11.03
N LYS A 90 6.60 19.38 -12.09
CA LYS A 90 6.75 19.81 -13.49
C LYS A 90 5.48 20.46 -14.05
N GLY A 91 4.37 20.37 -13.32
CA GLY A 91 3.05 20.82 -13.76
C GLY A 91 2.13 19.66 -14.14
N LEU A 92 0.82 19.89 -13.98
CA LEU A 92 -0.22 18.90 -14.29
C LEU A 92 -0.16 18.51 -15.77
N GLY A 93 -0.18 17.20 -16.03
CA GLY A 93 -0.13 16.65 -17.39
C GLY A 93 1.25 16.65 -18.04
N GLN A 94 2.30 17.16 -17.38
CA GLN A 94 3.67 17.30 -17.90
C GLN A 94 4.58 16.13 -17.49
N SER A 95 4.03 15.06 -16.93
CA SER A 95 4.82 13.87 -16.59
C SER A 95 5.34 13.18 -17.85
N MET A 96 6.66 13.08 -17.98
CA MET A 96 7.30 12.33 -19.06
C MET A 96 7.18 10.81 -18.81
N GLN A 97 7.18 10.39 -17.56
CA GLN A 97 7.14 8.98 -17.18
C GLN A 97 5.77 8.34 -17.48
N LYS A 98 4.70 9.14 -17.49
CA LYS A 98 3.35 8.73 -17.89
C LYS A 98 3.26 8.32 -19.37
N MET A 99 4.11 8.85 -20.23
CA MET A 99 4.05 8.64 -21.70
C MET A 99 4.66 7.31 -22.16
N GLY A 100 4.66 6.27 -21.33
CA GLY A 100 5.05 4.90 -21.71
C GLY A 100 6.33 4.38 -21.09
N PHE A 101 6.99 5.14 -20.22
CA PHE A 101 8.18 4.69 -19.53
C PHE A 101 7.86 3.82 -18.30
N ILE A 102 6.71 4.02 -17.65
CA ILE A 102 6.25 3.19 -16.54
C ILE A 102 5.13 2.27 -17.03
N PRO A 103 5.34 0.94 -17.12
CA PRO A 103 4.26 0.00 -17.34
C PRO A 103 3.24 0.12 -16.19
N GLU A 104 1.94 0.11 -16.51
CA GLU A 104 0.85 0.22 -15.53
C GLU A 104 0.95 1.45 -14.60
N SER A 105 1.49 2.55 -15.12
CA SER A 105 1.68 3.81 -14.40
C SER A 105 0.40 4.34 -13.70
N HIS A 106 -0.76 3.96 -14.20
CA HIS A 106 -2.07 4.39 -13.70
C HIS A 106 -2.61 3.53 -12.55
N ASN A 107 -2.00 2.38 -12.28
CA ASN A 107 -2.45 1.44 -11.26
C ASN A 107 -1.67 1.64 -9.94
N ASP A 108 -0.63 0.86 -9.73
CA ASP A 108 0.12 0.80 -8.48
C ASP A 108 1.21 1.88 -8.33
N MET A 109 1.61 2.54 -9.44
CA MET A 109 2.66 3.56 -9.45
C MET A 109 2.14 5.00 -9.60
N ILE A 110 0.82 5.23 -9.43
CA ILE A 110 0.20 6.56 -9.62
C ILE A 110 0.80 7.62 -8.69
N PHE A 111 1.23 7.24 -7.48
CA PHE A 111 1.84 8.15 -6.52
C PHE A 111 3.14 8.76 -7.06
N SER A 112 3.96 8.02 -7.82
CA SER A 112 5.18 8.56 -8.45
C SER A 112 4.88 9.64 -9.48
N ILE A 113 3.78 9.47 -10.24
CA ILE A 113 3.33 10.46 -11.22
C ILE A 113 2.85 11.73 -10.51
N ILE A 114 2.10 11.59 -9.42
CA ILE A 114 1.68 12.72 -8.59
C ILE A 114 2.89 13.49 -8.06
N CYS A 115 3.92 12.77 -7.61
CA CYS A 115 5.19 13.39 -7.19
C CYS A 115 5.90 14.10 -8.35
N GLU A 116 5.86 13.57 -9.58
CA GLU A 116 6.47 14.23 -10.75
C GLU A 116 5.71 15.50 -11.16
N GLU A 117 4.37 15.43 -11.21
CA GLU A 117 3.55 16.54 -11.68
C GLU A 117 3.35 17.65 -10.65
N LEU A 118 3.13 17.29 -9.38
CA LEU A 118 2.81 18.24 -8.29
C LEU A 118 3.98 18.43 -7.30
N GLY A 119 5.05 17.68 -7.46
CA GLY A 119 6.22 17.74 -6.60
C GLY A 119 5.97 17.23 -5.17
N LEU A 120 6.92 17.55 -4.29
CA LEU A 120 6.83 17.23 -2.87
C LEU A 120 5.59 17.86 -2.21
N PHE A 121 5.24 19.08 -2.63
CA PHE A 121 4.06 19.79 -2.11
C PHE A 121 2.78 19.00 -2.38
N GLY A 122 2.58 18.51 -3.62
CA GLY A 122 1.41 17.69 -3.98
C GLY A 122 1.38 16.35 -3.24
N ALA A 123 2.55 15.70 -3.10
CA ALA A 123 2.65 14.44 -2.34
C ALA A 123 2.25 14.64 -0.86
N VAL A 124 2.75 15.69 -0.21
CA VAL A 124 2.41 16.02 1.18
C VAL A 124 0.92 16.36 1.31
N CYS A 125 0.37 17.19 0.42
CA CYS A 125 -1.05 17.50 0.42
C CYS A 125 -1.92 16.24 0.31
N LEU A 126 -1.54 15.31 -0.57
CA LEU A 126 -2.25 14.04 -0.73
C LEU A 126 -2.23 13.19 0.55
N ILE A 127 -1.05 13.06 1.17
CA ILE A 127 -0.90 12.33 2.44
C ILE A 127 -1.75 13.00 3.54
N LEU A 128 -1.79 14.32 3.61
CA LEU A 128 -2.61 15.05 4.58
C LEU A 128 -4.11 14.83 4.35
N VAL A 129 -4.56 14.74 3.10
CA VAL A 129 -5.96 14.40 2.79
C VAL A 129 -6.32 13.00 3.28
N PHE A 130 -5.45 11.99 3.04
CA PHE A 130 -5.67 10.65 3.60
C PHE A 130 -5.63 10.63 5.13
N ALA A 131 -4.71 11.37 5.74
CA ALA A 131 -4.63 11.50 7.20
C ALA A 131 -5.90 12.14 7.78
N ALA A 132 -6.42 13.17 7.14
CA ALA A 132 -7.68 13.82 7.53
C ALA A 132 -8.88 12.88 7.38
N LEU A 133 -8.94 12.09 6.29
CA LEU A 133 -9.96 11.06 6.09
C LEU A 133 -9.94 10.03 7.22
N ILE A 134 -8.77 9.45 7.48
CA ILE A 134 -8.57 8.47 8.56
C ILE A 134 -8.96 9.07 9.92
N TRP A 135 -8.55 10.30 10.19
CA TRP A 135 -8.91 11.02 11.41
C TRP A 135 -10.42 11.18 11.58
N ARG A 136 -11.12 11.59 10.51
CA ARG A 136 -12.59 11.73 10.52
C ARG A 136 -13.28 10.40 10.77
N MET A 137 -12.82 9.34 10.13
CA MET A 137 -13.36 7.99 10.33
C MET A 137 -13.10 7.48 11.75
N LEU A 138 -11.93 7.76 12.34
CA LEU A 138 -11.64 7.44 13.74
C LEU A 138 -12.63 8.14 14.69
N LEU A 139 -12.95 9.42 14.47
CA LEU A 139 -13.94 10.13 15.27
C LEU A 139 -15.32 9.48 15.15
N ILE A 140 -15.72 8.99 13.98
CA ILE A 140 -16.97 8.25 13.78
C ILE A 140 -16.93 6.93 14.56
N ALA A 141 -15.84 6.18 14.46
CA ALA A 141 -15.70 4.91 15.19
C ALA A 141 -15.77 5.08 16.71
N MET A 142 -15.18 6.17 17.23
CA MET A 142 -15.19 6.47 18.68
C MET A 142 -16.54 6.94 19.20
N ASN A 143 -17.38 7.52 18.34
CA ASN A 143 -18.72 8.01 18.70
C ASN A 143 -19.84 7.07 18.25
N ALA A 144 -19.52 5.86 17.78
CA ALA A 144 -20.51 4.86 17.40
C ALA A 144 -21.19 4.28 18.66
N ASP A 145 -22.52 4.27 18.69
CA ASP A 145 -23.30 3.77 19.83
C ASP A 145 -23.19 2.24 19.98
N GLU A 146 -22.95 1.53 18.88
CA GLU A 146 -22.84 0.08 18.85
C GLU A 146 -21.41 -0.38 18.55
N LEU A 147 -20.95 -1.40 19.29
CA LEU A 147 -19.63 -2.02 19.07
C LEU A 147 -19.43 -2.52 17.63
N LEU A 148 -20.50 -3.07 17.02
CA LEU A 148 -20.45 -3.56 15.64
C LEU A 148 -20.17 -2.42 14.65
N GLY A 149 -20.83 -1.29 14.81
CA GLY A 149 -20.61 -0.10 13.97
C GLY A 149 -19.17 0.42 14.10
N SER A 150 -18.67 0.53 15.34
CA SER A 150 -17.28 0.94 15.60
C SER A 150 -16.28 -0.01 14.92
N LEU A 151 -16.48 -1.31 15.01
CA LEU A 151 -15.60 -2.33 14.41
C LEU A 151 -15.61 -2.29 12.89
N LEU A 152 -16.77 -2.10 12.27
CA LEU A 152 -16.86 -1.97 10.81
C LEU A 152 -16.03 -0.76 10.34
N VAL A 153 -16.20 0.40 10.98
CA VAL A 153 -15.42 1.59 10.62
C VAL A 153 -13.92 1.38 10.85
N ILE A 154 -13.52 0.74 11.96
CA ILE A 154 -12.11 0.41 12.22
C ILE A 154 -11.54 -0.52 11.14
N GLY A 155 -12.31 -1.50 10.67
CA GLY A 155 -11.93 -2.37 9.56
C GLY A 155 -11.63 -1.58 8.29
N VAL A 156 -12.54 -0.67 7.91
CA VAL A 156 -12.36 0.19 6.73
C VAL A 156 -11.15 1.12 6.88
N ILE A 157 -10.99 1.75 8.04
CA ILE A 157 -9.82 2.60 8.34
C ILE A 157 -8.53 1.81 8.13
N THR A 158 -8.47 0.61 8.70
CA THR A 158 -7.27 -0.24 8.63
C THR A 158 -6.97 -0.61 7.19
N HIS A 159 -7.99 -0.97 6.40
CA HIS A 159 -7.84 -1.30 4.99
C HIS A 159 -7.26 -0.12 4.21
N ILE A 160 -7.88 1.05 4.28
CA ILE A 160 -7.43 2.26 3.58
C ILE A 160 -6.03 2.66 4.03
N ALA A 161 -5.76 2.70 5.34
CA ALA A 161 -4.47 3.08 5.87
C ALA A 161 -3.35 2.15 5.40
N MET A 162 -3.59 0.82 5.41
CA MET A 162 -2.63 -0.17 4.94
C MET A 162 -2.38 -0.06 3.45
N GLN A 163 -3.41 0.14 2.62
CA GLN A 163 -3.23 0.34 1.18
C GLN A 163 -2.39 1.58 0.88
N VAL A 164 -2.70 2.71 1.50
CA VAL A 164 -1.94 3.96 1.33
C VAL A 164 -0.50 3.78 1.77
N PHE A 165 -0.28 3.22 2.96
CA PHE A 165 1.06 3.00 3.51
C PHE A 165 1.89 2.08 2.62
N VAL A 166 1.34 0.93 2.25
CA VAL A 166 2.05 -0.07 1.42
C VAL A 166 2.33 0.50 0.02
N ASN A 167 1.37 1.19 -0.61
CA ASN A 167 1.59 1.79 -1.92
C ASN A 167 2.73 2.82 -1.89
N ILE A 168 2.72 3.75 -0.94
CA ILE A 168 3.78 4.75 -0.80
C ILE A 168 5.13 4.07 -0.53
N ALA A 169 5.18 3.07 0.35
CA ALA A 169 6.41 2.35 0.68
C ALA A 169 6.97 1.55 -0.51
N VAL A 170 6.11 0.99 -1.38
CA VAL A 170 6.52 0.34 -2.63
C VAL A 170 7.08 1.35 -3.62
N VAL A 171 6.36 2.45 -3.86
CA VAL A 171 6.75 3.46 -4.85
C VAL A 171 8.04 4.17 -4.45
N THR A 172 8.30 4.32 -3.16
CA THR A 172 9.58 4.85 -2.63
C THR A 172 10.68 3.79 -2.51
N ASN A 173 10.45 2.57 -3.00
CA ASN A 173 11.36 1.43 -2.89
C ASN A 173 11.80 1.10 -1.46
N THR A 174 10.98 1.44 -0.45
CA THR A 174 11.22 1.08 0.95
C THR A 174 10.93 -0.40 1.22
N ILE A 175 9.94 -0.95 0.51
CA ILE A 175 9.57 -2.37 0.55
C ILE A 175 9.51 -2.96 -0.87
N PRO A 176 9.63 -4.29 -1.02
CA PRO A 176 9.52 -4.94 -2.31
C PRO A 176 8.18 -4.66 -3.02
N PRO A 177 8.13 -4.61 -4.36
CA PRO A 177 6.91 -4.31 -5.11
C PRO A 177 5.80 -5.34 -4.83
N THR A 178 4.61 -4.85 -4.45
CA THR A 178 3.44 -5.67 -4.07
C THR A 178 2.26 -5.57 -5.03
N GLY A 179 2.17 -4.49 -5.84
CA GLY A 179 1.06 -4.27 -6.77
C GLY A 179 -0.24 -3.83 -6.10
N ILE A 180 -0.19 -3.27 -4.88
CA ILE A 180 -1.37 -2.74 -4.19
C ILE A 180 -1.66 -1.33 -4.72
N PRO A 181 -2.88 -1.07 -5.26
CA PRO A 181 -3.25 0.24 -5.78
C PRO A 181 -3.48 1.25 -4.65
N LEU A 182 -3.34 2.53 -4.96
CA LEU A 182 -3.68 3.62 -4.06
C LEU A 182 -5.22 3.81 -4.05
N PRO A 183 -5.90 3.75 -2.90
CA PRO A 183 -7.35 3.84 -2.83
C PRO A 183 -7.85 5.18 -3.40
N PHE A 184 -9.00 5.15 -4.10
CA PHE A 184 -9.68 6.29 -4.74
C PHE A 184 -8.95 6.96 -5.90
N ILE A 185 -7.64 6.77 -6.06
CA ILE A 185 -6.82 7.52 -7.04
C ILE A 185 -6.34 6.62 -8.16
N SER A 186 -5.96 5.38 -7.85
CA SER A 186 -5.50 4.42 -8.86
C SER A 186 -6.60 4.09 -9.87
N TYR A 187 -6.21 3.98 -11.14
CA TYR A 187 -7.11 3.58 -12.21
C TYR A 187 -7.43 2.08 -12.09
N GLY A 188 -8.54 1.80 -11.43
CA GLY A 188 -9.08 0.45 -11.29
C GLY A 188 -10.56 0.55 -10.92
N GLY A 189 -11.46 0.43 -11.90
CA GLY A 189 -12.90 0.57 -11.66
C GLY A 189 -13.40 -0.37 -10.56
N SER A 190 -12.89 -1.60 -10.49
CA SER A 190 -13.20 -2.55 -9.43
C SER A 190 -12.65 -2.13 -8.07
N SER A 191 -11.44 -1.56 -7.99
CA SER A 191 -10.82 -1.11 -6.74
C SER A 191 -11.56 0.09 -6.15
N ILE A 192 -11.88 1.09 -6.98
CA ILE A 192 -12.64 2.28 -6.55
C ILE A 192 -14.03 1.87 -6.07
N PHE A 193 -14.72 1.01 -6.86
CA PHE A 193 -16.05 0.54 -6.51
C PHE A 193 -16.07 -0.26 -5.20
N SER A 194 -15.10 -1.16 -5.00
CA SER A 194 -14.94 -1.91 -3.75
C SER A 194 -14.75 -0.97 -2.56
N THR A 195 -13.82 -0.01 -2.65
CA THR A 195 -13.53 0.92 -1.55
C THR A 195 -14.71 1.86 -1.25
N MET A 196 -15.51 2.22 -2.27
CA MET A 196 -16.71 3.03 -2.06
C MET A 196 -17.85 2.26 -1.41
N ILE A 197 -17.97 0.94 -1.66
CA ILE A 197 -18.98 0.11 -0.99
C ILE A 197 -18.61 -0.13 0.48
N GLU A 198 -17.33 -0.20 0.79
CA GLU A 198 -16.84 -0.39 2.17
C GLU A 198 -17.11 0.84 3.06
N MET A 199 -17.23 2.03 2.48
CA MET A 199 -17.50 3.28 3.21
C MET A 199 -18.99 3.50 3.46
#